data_3b2fc2c1f459f11b2fa10ff56138ff68
#
_entry.id   3b2fc2c1f459f11b2fa10ff56138ff68
#
_cell.length_a   1.000
_cell.length_b   1.000
_cell.length_c   1.000
_cell.angle_alpha   90.00
_cell.angle_beta   90.00
_cell.angle_gamma   90.00
#
_symmetry.space_group_name_H-M   'P 1'
#
loop_
_entity.id
_entity.type
_entity.pdbx_description
1 polymer ?
#
loop_
_entity_poly.entity_id
_entity_poly.type
_entity_poly.pdbx_seq_one_letter_code
_entity_poly.pdbx_strand_id
1 'polypeptide(L)'
;MSVFLDHASTTALRKTAKTALNDALEMLGNPSSVHSQGRTTRELLEASRDALAQACGANRSEIIFNSGGTEGDNHAIKGIYWKQNQQDPTRRVIITSPTEHHAVLDPVSWLAANQGAEVHYVKLLRNGMLDFADLERLIDQHSSQIALIS
;
A
#
# COMPACT_ATOMS: atom_id res chain seq x y z
N MET A 1 28.04 -22.45 -9.42
CA MET A 1 26.75 -22.16 -8.76
C MET A 1 26.47 -20.68 -8.93
N SER A 2 25.35 -20.28 -9.54
CA SER A 2 24.94 -18.87 -9.55
C SER A 2 24.28 -18.52 -8.22
N VAL A 3 24.61 -17.38 -7.64
CA VAL A 3 23.99 -16.84 -6.44
C VAL A 3 23.01 -15.77 -6.87
N PHE A 4 21.74 -15.89 -6.47
CA PHE A 4 20.73 -14.88 -6.72
C PHE A 4 20.76 -13.84 -5.58
N LEU A 5 21.00 -12.57 -5.91
CA LEU A 5 21.16 -11.47 -4.96
C LEU A 5 20.10 -10.37 -5.11
N ASP A 6 19.15 -10.52 -6.03
CA ASP A 6 18.12 -9.51 -6.31
C ASP A 6 16.79 -9.85 -5.63
N HIS A 7 16.85 -10.08 -4.32
CA HIS A 7 15.66 -10.38 -3.52
C HIS A 7 14.70 -9.18 -3.35
N ALA A 8 15.17 -7.97 -3.65
CA ALA A 8 14.31 -6.78 -3.65
C ALA A 8 13.29 -6.80 -4.80
N SER A 9 13.66 -7.38 -5.95
CA SER A 9 12.76 -7.46 -7.10
C SER A 9 11.80 -8.66 -7.00
N THR A 10 12.28 -9.80 -6.52
CA THR A 10 11.47 -11.02 -6.39
C THR A 10 12.11 -12.04 -5.45
N THR A 11 11.32 -12.94 -4.91
CA THR A 11 11.78 -14.09 -4.12
C THR A 11 11.07 -15.36 -4.56
N ALA A 12 11.69 -16.53 -4.28
CA ALA A 12 11.05 -17.81 -4.51
C ALA A 12 9.80 -17.96 -3.64
N LEU A 13 8.70 -18.42 -4.23
CA LEU A 13 7.48 -18.71 -3.49
C LEU A 13 7.74 -19.84 -2.48
N ARG A 14 7.34 -19.64 -1.22
CA ARG A 14 7.46 -20.67 -0.19
C ARG A 14 6.64 -21.91 -0.56
N LYS A 15 7.15 -23.09 -0.21
CA LYS A 15 6.48 -24.38 -0.54
C LYS A 15 5.03 -24.43 -0.05
N THR A 16 4.78 -23.96 1.17
CA THR A 16 3.42 -23.90 1.74
C THR A 16 2.49 -22.98 0.95
N ALA A 17 2.97 -21.80 0.53
CA ALA A 17 2.20 -20.87 -0.29
C ALA A 17 1.92 -21.44 -1.69
N LYS A 18 2.92 -22.15 -2.29
CA LYS A 18 2.73 -22.81 -3.58
C LYS A 18 1.67 -23.92 -3.49
N THR A 19 1.68 -24.71 -2.41
CA THR A 19 0.66 -25.75 -2.19
C THR A 19 -0.72 -25.11 -2.07
N ALA A 20 -0.89 -24.12 -1.21
CA ALA A 20 -2.17 -23.43 -1.02
C ALA A 20 -2.69 -22.75 -2.30
N LEU A 21 -1.77 -22.19 -3.12
CA LEU A 21 -2.14 -21.64 -4.43
C LEU A 21 -2.67 -22.73 -5.38
N ASN A 22 -1.98 -23.86 -5.48
CA ASN A 22 -2.42 -24.95 -6.34
C ASN A 22 -3.78 -25.50 -5.89
N ASP A 23 -3.98 -25.71 -4.58
CA ASP A 23 -5.26 -26.18 -4.03
C ASP A 23 -6.40 -25.19 -4.34
N ALA A 24 -6.14 -23.89 -4.25
CA ALA A 24 -7.11 -22.86 -4.58
C ALA A 24 -7.44 -22.79 -6.09
N LEU A 25 -6.46 -23.05 -6.97
CA LEU A 25 -6.68 -23.09 -8.43
C LEU A 25 -7.58 -24.25 -8.89
N GLU A 26 -7.63 -25.35 -8.12
CA GLU A 26 -8.53 -26.47 -8.39
C GLU A 26 -9.98 -26.17 -7.96
N MET A 27 -10.24 -25.13 -7.22
CA MET A 27 -11.58 -24.77 -6.75
C MET A 27 -12.38 -24.12 -7.88
N LEU A 28 -13.55 -24.66 -8.15
CA LEU A 28 -14.50 -24.08 -9.09
C LEU A 28 -15.53 -23.22 -8.35
N GLY A 29 -15.52 -21.93 -8.58
CA GLY A 29 -16.54 -21.03 -8.02
C GLY A 29 -16.14 -19.56 -8.06
N ASN A 30 -17.15 -18.71 -8.17
CA ASN A 30 -16.98 -17.26 -8.02
C ASN A 30 -17.44 -16.86 -6.60
N PRO A 31 -16.59 -16.21 -5.79
CA PRO A 31 -16.94 -15.81 -4.42
C PRO A 31 -18.17 -14.88 -4.32
N SER A 32 -18.56 -14.23 -5.41
CA SER A 32 -19.74 -13.37 -5.47
C SER A 32 -21.04 -14.14 -5.79
N SER A 33 -20.95 -15.44 -6.14
CA SER A 33 -22.11 -16.26 -6.49
C SER A 33 -22.80 -16.83 -5.24
N VAL A 34 -24.13 -16.99 -5.32
CA VAL A 34 -24.95 -17.46 -4.19
C VAL A 34 -25.07 -18.98 -4.08
N HIS A 35 -24.65 -19.73 -5.10
CA HIS A 35 -24.69 -21.20 -5.09
C HIS A 35 -23.55 -21.80 -4.26
N SER A 36 -23.60 -23.13 -4.04
CA SER A 36 -22.68 -23.84 -3.12
C SER A 36 -21.21 -23.60 -3.44
N GLN A 37 -20.79 -23.74 -4.70
CA GLN A 37 -19.39 -23.54 -5.12
C GLN A 37 -18.92 -22.09 -4.86
N GLY A 38 -19.80 -21.10 -5.11
CA GLY A 38 -19.48 -19.71 -4.81
C GLY A 38 -19.33 -19.45 -3.29
N ARG A 39 -20.14 -20.11 -2.47
CA ARG A 39 -19.99 -20.02 -1.01
C ARG A 39 -18.67 -20.61 -0.53
N THR A 40 -18.28 -21.78 -1.03
CA THR A 40 -17.02 -22.43 -0.66
C THR A 40 -15.79 -21.55 -1.01
N THR A 41 -15.77 -20.98 -2.22
CA THR A 41 -14.67 -20.06 -2.59
C THR A 41 -14.70 -18.77 -1.76
N ARG A 42 -15.87 -18.27 -1.39
CA ARG A 42 -16.00 -17.12 -0.48
C ARG A 42 -15.51 -17.44 0.93
N GLU A 43 -15.81 -18.62 1.45
CA GLU A 43 -15.30 -19.06 2.76
C GLU A 43 -13.77 -19.06 2.80
N LEU A 44 -13.09 -19.57 1.76
CA LEU A 44 -11.64 -19.52 1.65
C LEU A 44 -11.11 -18.07 1.63
N LEU A 45 -11.73 -17.19 0.83
CA LEU A 45 -11.36 -15.79 0.74
C LEU A 45 -11.48 -15.07 2.10
N GLU A 46 -12.61 -15.28 2.79
CA GLU A 46 -12.86 -14.63 4.07
C GLU A 46 -12.00 -15.21 5.20
N ALA A 47 -11.75 -16.52 5.21
CA ALA A 47 -10.81 -17.13 6.15
C ALA A 47 -9.37 -16.63 5.95
N SER A 48 -8.95 -16.42 4.69
CA SER A 48 -7.66 -15.82 4.38
C SER A 48 -7.56 -14.38 4.88
N ARG A 49 -8.64 -13.60 4.74
CA ARG A 49 -8.74 -12.24 5.26
C ARG A 49 -8.62 -12.20 6.79
N ASP A 50 -9.33 -13.08 7.46
CA ASP A 50 -9.29 -13.19 8.93
C ASP A 50 -7.88 -13.57 9.42
N ALA A 51 -7.21 -14.51 8.75
CA ALA A 51 -5.86 -14.91 9.10
C ALA A 51 -4.85 -13.77 8.93
N LEU A 52 -4.96 -12.97 7.85
CA LEU A 52 -4.12 -11.80 7.65
C LEU A 52 -4.41 -10.71 8.67
N ALA A 53 -5.68 -10.42 8.96
CA ALA A 53 -6.07 -9.45 9.98
C ALA A 53 -5.47 -9.82 11.33
N GLN A 54 -5.59 -11.07 11.75
CA GLN A 54 -5.00 -11.57 12.99
C GLN A 54 -3.48 -11.42 12.99
N ALA A 55 -2.80 -11.79 11.90
CA ALA A 55 -1.35 -11.70 11.81
C ALA A 55 -0.83 -10.25 11.87
N CYS A 56 -1.61 -9.30 11.36
CA CYS A 56 -1.28 -7.86 11.35
C CYS A 56 -1.79 -7.11 12.60
N GLY A 57 -2.55 -7.75 13.49
CA GLY A 57 -3.20 -7.06 14.61
C GLY A 57 -4.27 -6.05 14.16
N ALA A 58 -4.89 -6.29 13.00
CA ALA A 58 -5.88 -5.43 12.37
C ALA A 58 -7.28 -6.03 12.43
N ASN A 59 -8.32 -5.22 12.14
CA ASN A 59 -9.67 -5.72 11.91
C ASN A 59 -9.78 -6.27 10.47
N ARG A 60 -10.66 -7.25 10.26
CA ARG A 60 -10.88 -7.82 8.92
C ARG A 60 -11.33 -6.78 7.89
N SER A 61 -12.04 -5.72 8.30
CA SER A 61 -12.47 -4.63 7.43
C SER A 61 -11.33 -3.73 6.95
N GLU A 62 -10.15 -3.84 7.57
CA GLU A 62 -8.94 -3.09 7.23
C GLU A 62 -8.05 -3.86 6.24
N ILE A 63 -8.40 -5.12 5.93
CA ILE A 63 -7.65 -5.94 4.97
C ILE A 63 -8.32 -5.84 3.59
N ILE A 64 -7.57 -5.31 2.64
CA ILE A 64 -8.00 -5.17 1.24
C ILE A 64 -7.04 -5.95 0.35
N PHE A 65 -7.56 -6.94 -0.39
CA PHE A 65 -6.80 -7.65 -1.40
C PHE A 65 -6.72 -6.82 -2.68
N ASN A 66 -5.54 -6.73 -3.25
CA ASN A 66 -5.27 -6.04 -4.52
C ASN A 66 -4.34 -6.88 -5.41
N SER A 67 -4.04 -6.41 -6.61
CA SER A 67 -3.22 -7.13 -7.59
C SER A 67 -1.70 -7.04 -7.29
N GLY A 68 -1.28 -6.13 -6.41
CA GLY A 68 0.14 -5.94 -6.07
C GLY A 68 0.43 -4.58 -5.47
N GLY A 69 1.70 -4.35 -5.12
CA GLY A 69 2.15 -3.13 -4.43
C GLY A 69 1.76 -1.84 -5.14
N THR A 70 1.88 -1.79 -6.47
CA THR A 70 1.54 -0.59 -7.25
C THR A 70 0.07 -0.19 -7.10
N GLU A 71 -0.86 -1.15 -7.12
CA GLU A 71 -2.27 -0.87 -6.87
C GLU A 71 -2.49 -0.46 -5.41
N GLY A 72 -1.86 -1.17 -4.46
CA GLY A 72 -1.95 -0.88 -3.04
C GLY A 72 -1.49 0.53 -2.70
N ASP A 73 -0.31 0.93 -3.19
CA ASP A 73 0.26 2.26 -2.98
C ASP A 73 -0.60 3.37 -3.60
N ASN A 74 -1.06 3.18 -4.85
CA ASN A 74 -2.00 4.11 -5.49
C ASN A 74 -3.29 4.27 -4.70
N HIS A 75 -3.86 3.16 -4.23
CA HIS A 75 -5.09 3.17 -3.44
C HIS A 75 -4.88 3.90 -2.11
N ALA A 76 -3.80 3.60 -1.38
CA ALA A 76 -3.49 4.24 -0.11
C ALA A 76 -3.23 5.75 -0.29
N ILE A 77 -2.33 6.13 -1.19
CA ILE A 77 -1.92 7.52 -1.37
C ILE A 77 -3.08 8.39 -1.85
N LYS A 78 -3.73 7.99 -2.93
CA LYS A 78 -4.86 8.78 -3.48
C LYS A 78 -6.07 8.75 -2.54
N GLY A 79 -6.38 7.59 -1.97
CA GLY A 79 -7.52 7.44 -1.07
C GLY A 79 -7.40 8.28 0.19
N ILE A 80 -6.21 8.29 0.84
CA ILE A 80 -5.96 9.10 2.03
C ILE A 80 -5.98 10.59 1.66
N TYR A 81 -5.27 10.99 0.59
CA TYR A 81 -5.26 12.38 0.15
C TYR A 81 -6.68 12.90 -0.11
N TRP A 82 -7.48 12.22 -0.92
CA TRP A 82 -8.84 12.64 -1.21
C TRP A 82 -9.71 12.70 0.03
N LYS A 83 -9.59 11.71 0.92
CA LYS A 83 -10.36 11.70 2.17
C LYS A 83 -10.03 12.90 3.05
N GLN A 84 -8.75 13.20 3.24
CA GLN A 84 -8.29 14.32 4.07
C GLN A 84 -8.69 15.66 3.45
N ASN A 85 -8.45 15.84 2.15
CA ASN A 85 -8.76 17.08 1.44
C ASN A 85 -10.28 17.32 1.31
N GLN A 86 -11.09 16.26 1.20
CA GLN A 86 -12.56 16.37 1.22
C GLN A 86 -13.10 16.82 2.58
N GLN A 87 -12.48 16.36 3.67
CA GLN A 87 -12.87 16.76 5.03
C GLN A 87 -12.42 18.18 5.36
N ASP A 88 -11.23 18.55 4.91
CA ASP A 88 -10.63 19.87 5.10
C ASP A 88 -9.80 20.23 3.85
N PRO A 89 -10.27 21.14 2.99
CA PRO A 89 -9.57 21.55 1.76
C PRO A 89 -8.20 22.19 2.00
N THR A 90 -7.87 22.59 3.22
CA THR A 90 -6.52 23.09 3.57
C THR A 90 -5.50 21.95 3.70
N ARG A 91 -5.94 20.72 3.92
CA ARG A 91 -5.10 19.52 3.99
C ARG A 91 -4.73 19.04 2.58
N ARG A 92 -3.67 19.62 2.05
CA ARG A 92 -3.17 19.33 0.69
C ARG A 92 -1.68 19.01 0.64
N VAL A 93 -0.99 19.06 1.78
CA VAL A 93 0.45 18.80 1.85
C VAL A 93 0.70 17.29 1.91
N ILE A 94 1.59 16.81 1.04
CA ILE A 94 2.14 15.46 1.06
C ILE A 94 3.63 15.57 1.36
N ILE A 95 4.09 14.87 2.40
CA ILE A 95 5.51 14.74 2.71
C ILE A 95 5.95 13.34 2.34
N THR A 96 7.01 13.20 1.55
CA THR A 96 7.51 11.90 1.06
C THR A 96 9.02 11.90 0.89
N SER A 97 9.60 10.76 0.54
CA SER A 97 11.01 10.61 0.23
C SER A 97 11.27 10.66 -1.28
N PRO A 98 12.36 11.27 -1.74
CA PRO A 98 12.74 11.19 -3.16
C PRO A 98 13.27 9.81 -3.57
N THR A 99 13.50 8.90 -2.61
CA THR A 99 13.98 7.53 -2.84
C THR A 99 12.87 6.49 -2.83
N GLU A 100 11.61 6.93 -2.77
CA GLU A 100 10.47 6.03 -2.86
C GLU A 100 10.40 5.30 -4.21
N HIS A 101 9.75 4.15 -4.22
CA HIS A 101 9.44 3.45 -5.45
C HIS A 101 8.48 4.26 -6.34
N HIS A 102 8.53 4.07 -7.66
CA HIS A 102 7.62 4.73 -8.61
C HIS A 102 6.14 4.52 -8.29
N ALA A 103 5.77 3.39 -7.69
CA ALA A 103 4.41 3.16 -7.20
C ALA A 103 3.91 4.21 -6.19
N VAL A 104 4.84 4.90 -5.50
CA VAL A 104 4.59 6.03 -4.59
C VAL A 104 4.78 7.37 -5.29
N LEU A 105 5.92 7.55 -5.99
CA LEU A 105 6.27 8.84 -6.62
C LEU A 105 5.29 9.25 -7.72
N ASP A 106 4.83 8.30 -8.54
CA ASP A 106 3.93 8.61 -9.66
C ASP A 106 2.55 9.10 -9.19
N PRO A 107 1.84 8.41 -8.25
CA PRO A 107 0.58 8.93 -7.72
C PRO A 107 0.73 10.26 -6.97
N VAL A 108 1.84 10.47 -6.24
CA VAL A 108 2.13 11.75 -5.57
C VAL A 108 2.30 12.87 -6.60
N SER A 109 3.09 12.64 -7.65
CA SER A 109 3.30 13.59 -8.75
C SER A 109 1.99 13.88 -9.50
N TRP A 110 1.18 12.85 -9.72
CA TRP A 110 -0.13 13.01 -10.36
C TRP A 110 -1.09 13.87 -9.51
N LEU A 111 -1.12 13.68 -8.19
CA LEU A 111 -1.92 14.49 -7.27
C LEU A 111 -1.48 15.96 -7.29
N ALA A 112 -0.16 16.21 -7.35
CA ALA A 112 0.38 17.56 -7.48
C ALA A 112 -0.08 18.24 -8.78
N ALA A 113 0.06 17.52 -9.91
CA ALA A 113 -0.25 18.07 -11.23
C ALA A 113 -1.76 18.27 -11.47
N ASN A 114 -2.64 17.44 -10.87
CA ASN A 114 -4.05 17.37 -11.25
C ASN A 114 -5.03 17.71 -10.11
N GLN A 115 -4.59 17.68 -8.84
CA GLN A 115 -5.47 17.82 -7.67
C GLN A 115 -5.00 18.89 -6.68
N GLY A 116 -3.98 19.67 -7.03
CA GLY A 116 -3.48 20.77 -6.21
C GLY A 116 -2.76 20.32 -4.94
N ALA A 117 -2.25 19.10 -4.91
CA ALA A 117 -1.39 18.65 -3.81
C ALA A 117 -0.07 19.41 -3.81
N GLU A 118 0.39 19.81 -2.63
CA GLU A 118 1.69 20.41 -2.39
C GLU A 118 2.63 19.34 -1.86
N VAL A 119 3.70 19.03 -2.59
CA VAL A 119 4.59 17.92 -2.29
C VAL A 119 5.93 18.41 -1.75
N HIS A 120 6.30 17.94 -0.57
CA HIS A 120 7.59 18.19 0.06
C HIS A 120 8.39 16.89 0.16
N TYR A 121 9.61 16.93 -0.37
CA TYR A 121 10.54 15.81 -0.28
C TYR A 121 11.48 16.01 0.91
N VAL A 122 11.53 15.02 1.80
CA VAL A 122 12.50 14.99 2.90
C VAL A 122 13.91 14.88 2.34
N LYS A 123 14.84 15.69 2.86
CA LYS A 123 16.24 15.64 2.44
C LYS A 123 16.87 14.29 2.77
N LEU A 124 17.90 13.96 1.99
CA LEU A 124 18.74 12.81 2.24
C LEU A 124 20.08 13.23 2.84
N LEU A 125 20.55 12.46 3.80
CA LEU A 125 21.91 12.53 4.30
C LEU A 125 22.89 12.00 3.24
N ARG A 126 24.20 12.28 3.39
CA ARG A 126 25.23 11.81 2.43
C ARG A 126 25.30 10.31 2.26
N ASN A 127 24.82 9.54 3.23
CA ASN A 127 24.77 8.07 3.19
C ASN A 127 23.47 7.55 2.56
N GLY A 128 22.60 8.41 2.04
CA GLY A 128 21.32 8.05 1.41
C GLY A 128 20.17 7.81 2.39
N MET A 129 20.38 7.95 3.69
CA MET A 129 19.31 7.86 4.68
C MET A 129 18.49 9.15 4.72
N LEU A 130 17.24 9.04 5.18
CA LEU A 130 16.39 10.21 5.42
C LEU A 130 16.98 11.10 6.53
N ASP A 131 16.91 12.39 6.32
CA ASP A 131 17.19 13.40 7.34
C ASP A 131 15.95 13.61 8.21
N PHE A 132 15.91 12.92 9.36
CA PHE A 132 14.78 13.00 10.29
C PHE A 132 14.59 14.41 10.87
N ALA A 133 15.66 15.22 11.01
CA ALA A 133 15.53 16.60 11.46
C ALA A 133 14.80 17.45 10.40
N ASP A 134 15.05 17.20 9.10
CA ASP A 134 14.30 17.85 8.03
C ASP A 134 12.83 17.36 7.96
N LEU A 135 12.58 16.09 8.24
CA LEU A 135 11.20 15.55 8.36
C LEU A 135 10.44 16.24 9.49
N GLU A 136 11.00 16.32 10.68
CA GLU A 136 10.40 17.00 11.84
C GLU A 136 10.11 18.47 11.51
N ARG A 137 11.07 19.18 10.92
CA ARG A 137 10.90 20.57 10.46
C ARG A 137 9.73 20.71 9.48
N LEU A 138 9.60 19.83 8.51
CA LEU A 138 8.49 19.85 7.54
C LEU A 138 7.14 19.59 8.23
N ILE A 139 7.09 18.64 9.17
CA ILE A 139 5.88 18.34 9.95
C ILE A 139 5.46 19.59 10.76
N ASP A 140 6.38 20.22 11.46
CA ASP A 140 6.09 21.42 12.27
C ASP A 140 5.63 22.59 11.39
N GLN A 141 6.28 22.77 10.25
CA GLN A 141 5.96 23.86 9.31
C GLN A 141 4.57 23.72 8.70
N HIS A 142 4.11 22.50 8.43
CA HIS A 142 2.87 22.22 7.70
C HIS A 142 1.81 21.50 8.55
N SER A 143 1.96 21.35 9.85
CA SER A 143 1.21 20.46 10.75
C SER A 143 -0.31 20.40 10.50
N SER A 144 -0.97 21.55 10.29
CA SER A 144 -2.42 21.61 10.04
C SER A 144 -2.82 21.30 8.58
N GLN A 145 -1.86 21.34 7.66
CA GLN A 145 -2.10 21.20 6.23
C GLN A 145 -1.71 19.81 5.68
N ILE A 146 -1.12 18.96 6.52
CA ILE A 146 -0.68 17.64 6.10
C ILE A 146 -1.88 16.75 5.83
N ALA A 147 -2.00 16.28 4.58
CA ALA A 147 -2.93 15.24 4.17
C ALA A 147 -2.32 13.84 4.38
N LEU A 148 -1.03 13.68 4.07
CA LEU A 148 -0.34 12.39 4.06
C LEU A 148 1.15 12.56 4.30
N ILE A 149 1.72 11.64 5.06
CA ILE A 149 3.17 11.38 5.11
C ILE A 149 3.37 9.96 4.58
N SER A 150 4.20 9.81 3.58
CA SER A 150 4.55 8.52 2.98
C SER A 150 6.05 8.27 3.09
#